data_bb09994b3543bc54b405daff1f861783
#
_entry.id   bb09994b3543bc54b405daff1f861783
#
_cell.length_a   1.000
_cell.length_b   1.000
_cell.length_c   1.000
_cell.angle_alpha   90.00
_cell.angle_beta   90.00
_cell.angle_gamma   90.00
#
_symmetry.space_group_name_H-M   'P 1'
#
loop_
_entity.id
_entity.type
_entity.pdbx_description
1 polymer ?
#
loop_
_entity_poly.entity_id
_entity_poly.type
_entity_poly.pdbx_seq_one_letter_code
_entity_poly.pdbx_strand_id
1 'polypeptide(L)'
;MRPWSLGEYKMNLLGIGMVFRGGRGIDCYENALKQGWQPPVECEIRHLNKRLPVYVVADETLADKLLLKKMRRADRFSKMAVLAAADALRDSGLESDGQRTGVILATSFGAHQTTFDFLDDIIDYGEGQVSPTIFSNSVHNAAVSYITSVLDITGPTLTVTRFSFAFQSALQLAQLWLADRRCDSVLVGAADQCGEVMRYIFDRKLF
;
A
#
# COMPACT_ATOMS: atom_id res chain seq x y z
N MET A 1 30.39 -22.13 -2.17
CA MET A 1 28.95 -21.97 -2.38
C MET A 1 28.25 -22.94 -1.43
N ARG A 2 27.52 -22.45 -0.44
CA ARG A 2 26.66 -23.31 0.40
C ARG A 2 25.44 -23.68 -0.42
N PRO A 3 25.00 -24.96 -0.46
CA PRO A 3 23.78 -25.32 -1.16
C PRO A 3 22.60 -24.60 -0.50
N TRP A 4 21.70 -24.06 -1.30
CA TRP A 4 20.44 -23.42 -0.89
C TRP A 4 19.51 -24.50 -0.31
N SER A 5 19.77 -24.94 0.92
CA SER A 5 18.73 -25.62 1.67
C SER A 5 17.83 -24.52 2.23
N LEU A 6 16.60 -24.44 1.77
CA LEU A 6 15.51 -23.77 2.46
C LEU A 6 15.30 -24.52 3.78
N GLY A 7 16.20 -24.30 4.76
CA GLY A 7 15.94 -24.71 6.12
C GLY A 7 14.61 -24.10 6.55
N GLU A 8 13.86 -24.79 7.38
CA GLU A 8 12.60 -24.31 7.96
C GLU A 8 12.86 -23.05 8.82
N TYR A 9 13.07 -21.91 8.18
CA TYR A 9 13.10 -20.64 8.88
C TYR A 9 11.65 -20.27 9.25
N LYS A 10 11.29 -20.48 10.50
CA LYS A 10 10.01 -20.07 11.04
C LYS A 10 10.02 -18.55 11.20
N MET A 11 9.08 -17.87 10.57
CA MET A 11 8.75 -16.48 10.87
C MET A 11 7.59 -16.45 11.86
N ASN A 12 7.62 -15.52 12.80
CA ASN A 12 6.51 -15.23 13.68
C ASN A 12 5.75 -14.02 13.13
N LEU A 13 4.43 -14.09 13.11
CA LEU A 13 3.58 -12.95 12.87
C LEU A 13 3.42 -12.21 14.21
N LEU A 14 3.84 -10.96 14.26
CA LEU A 14 3.87 -10.16 15.49
C LEU A 14 2.72 -9.15 15.56
N GLY A 15 2.21 -8.69 14.43
CA GLY A 15 1.11 -7.75 14.39
C GLY A 15 0.49 -7.66 12.99
N ILE A 16 -0.76 -7.26 12.94
CA ILE A 16 -1.55 -7.13 11.72
C ILE A 16 -2.15 -5.73 11.66
N GLY A 17 -2.09 -5.12 10.48
CA GLY A 17 -2.76 -3.86 10.19
C GLY A 17 -3.44 -3.92 8.84
N MET A 18 -4.61 -3.29 8.74
CA MET A 18 -5.35 -3.28 7.49
C MET A 18 -6.21 -2.03 7.33
N VAL A 19 -6.35 -1.63 6.07
CA VAL A 19 -7.24 -0.55 5.63
C VAL A 19 -8.03 -1.07 4.44
N PHE A 20 -9.34 -1.01 4.52
CA PHE A 20 -10.23 -1.50 3.48
C PHE A 20 -11.55 -0.72 3.49
N ARG A 21 -12.47 -1.05 2.59
CA ARG A 21 -13.77 -0.37 2.50
C ARG A 21 -14.55 -0.33 3.82
N GLY A 22 -14.50 -1.40 4.61
CA GLY A 22 -15.23 -1.52 5.87
C GLY A 22 -14.64 -0.72 7.03
N GLY A 23 -13.44 -0.15 6.86
CA GLY A 23 -12.77 0.61 7.89
C GLY A 23 -11.28 0.32 8.01
N ARG A 24 -10.76 0.43 9.22
CA ARG A 24 -9.35 0.26 9.55
C ARG A 24 -9.21 -0.61 10.80
N GLY A 25 -8.22 -1.52 10.77
CA GLY A 25 -7.88 -2.40 11.90
C GLY A 25 -8.68 -3.70 11.94
N ILE A 26 -8.23 -4.61 12.82
CA ILE A 26 -8.75 -5.99 12.92
C ILE A 26 -10.21 -6.01 13.37
N ASP A 27 -10.59 -5.19 14.34
CA ASP A 27 -11.96 -5.14 14.84
C ASP A 27 -12.97 -4.76 13.75
N CYS A 28 -12.60 -3.79 12.89
CA CYS A 28 -13.43 -3.42 11.74
C CYS A 28 -13.54 -4.57 10.74
N TYR A 29 -12.48 -5.33 10.54
CA TYR A 29 -12.48 -6.49 9.65
C TYR A 29 -13.36 -7.63 10.18
N GLU A 30 -13.22 -7.97 11.45
CA GLU A 30 -14.10 -8.97 12.09
C GLU A 30 -15.57 -8.59 12.01
N ASN A 31 -15.89 -7.32 12.25
CA ASN A 31 -17.25 -6.81 12.12
C ASN A 31 -17.76 -6.90 10.68
N ALA A 32 -16.91 -6.59 9.71
CA ALA A 32 -17.25 -6.72 8.29
C ALA A 32 -17.53 -8.19 7.91
N LEU A 33 -16.74 -9.14 8.42
CA LEU A 33 -16.99 -10.57 8.21
C LEU A 33 -18.35 -11.01 8.82
N LYS A 34 -18.70 -10.52 10.00
CA LYS A 34 -19.99 -10.82 10.66
C LYS A 34 -21.19 -10.22 9.90
N GLN A 35 -21.00 -9.03 9.30
CA GLN A 35 -22.02 -8.37 8.49
C GLN A 35 -22.22 -9.04 7.12
N GLY A 36 -21.24 -9.81 6.67
CA GLY A 36 -21.25 -10.46 5.36
C GLY A 36 -21.09 -9.52 4.19
N TRP A 37 -21.47 -9.97 3.01
CA TRP A 37 -21.30 -9.21 1.78
C TRP A 37 -22.11 -7.90 1.79
N GLN A 38 -21.47 -6.81 1.39
CA GLN A 38 -22.09 -5.51 1.20
C GLN A 38 -21.96 -5.07 -0.27
N PRO A 39 -22.96 -4.44 -0.87
CA PRO A 39 -22.90 -4.02 -2.27
C PRO A 39 -21.84 -2.94 -2.47
N PRO A 40 -21.15 -2.92 -3.62
CA PRO A 40 -20.27 -1.82 -3.99
C PRO A 40 -21.07 -0.54 -4.22
N VAL A 41 -20.38 0.60 -4.28
CA VAL A 41 -20.95 1.87 -4.69
C VAL A 41 -20.68 2.14 -6.17
N GLU A 42 -21.64 2.79 -6.83
CA GLU A 42 -21.50 3.17 -8.23
C GLU A 42 -20.68 4.45 -8.36
N CYS A 43 -19.49 4.37 -8.95
CA CYS A 43 -18.61 5.50 -9.19
C CYS A 43 -18.53 5.82 -10.68
N GLU A 44 -18.63 7.11 -11.00
CA GLU A 44 -18.46 7.60 -12.36
C GLU A 44 -17.01 7.49 -12.81
N ILE A 45 -16.79 7.19 -14.09
CA ILE A 45 -15.50 7.30 -14.77
C ILE A 45 -15.51 8.60 -15.57
N ARG A 46 -14.59 9.50 -15.26
CA ARG A 46 -14.44 10.78 -15.98
C ARG A 46 -14.35 10.51 -17.50
N HIS A 47 -14.92 11.39 -18.27
CA HIS A 47 -14.90 11.38 -19.76
C HIS A 47 -15.60 10.20 -20.46
N LEU A 48 -16.16 9.22 -19.72
CA LEU A 48 -16.82 8.07 -20.34
C LEU A 48 -18.34 8.04 -20.15
N ASN A 49 -18.90 8.94 -19.35
CA ASN A 49 -20.32 8.95 -18.97
C ASN A 49 -20.83 7.55 -18.53
N LYS A 50 -19.98 6.84 -17.81
CA LYS A 50 -20.22 5.46 -17.35
C LYS A 50 -19.97 5.36 -15.85
N ARG A 51 -20.83 4.61 -15.17
CA ARG A 51 -20.68 4.29 -13.75
C ARG A 51 -20.31 2.81 -13.58
N LEU A 52 -19.38 2.53 -12.70
CA LEU A 52 -18.94 1.17 -12.39
C LEU A 52 -18.98 0.91 -10.89
N PRO A 53 -19.32 -0.33 -10.48
CA PRO A 53 -19.32 -0.72 -9.09
C PRO A 53 -17.90 -0.78 -8.53
N VAL A 54 -17.65 -0.13 -7.39
CA VAL A 54 -16.36 -0.06 -6.73
C VAL A 54 -16.51 -0.16 -5.21
N TYR A 55 -15.54 -0.78 -4.56
CA TYR A 55 -15.36 -0.70 -3.13
C TYR A 55 -14.42 0.47 -2.79
N VAL A 56 -14.98 1.52 -2.20
CA VAL A 56 -14.23 2.75 -1.86
C VAL A 56 -13.89 2.75 -0.38
N VAL A 57 -12.64 3.01 -0.05
CA VAL A 57 -12.24 3.35 1.33
C VAL A 57 -12.69 4.77 1.61
N ALA A 58 -13.44 5.01 2.68
CA ALA A 58 -13.92 6.35 3.02
C ALA A 58 -12.76 7.29 3.43
N ASP A 59 -12.91 8.59 3.22
CA ASP A 59 -11.88 9.56 3.57
C ASP A 59 -11.66 9.64 5.09
N GLU A 60 -12.72 9.44 5.86
CA GLU A 60 -12.70 9.37 7.32
C GLU A 60 -11.81 8.21 7.80
N THR A 61 -11.79 7.10 7.08
CA THR A 61 -10.90 5.95 7.37
C THR A 61 -9.42 6.33 7.21
N LEU A 62 -9.13 7.26 6.30
CA LEU A 62 -7.77 7.75 6.04
C LEU A 62 -7.36 8.93 6.93
N ALA A 63 -8.29 9.45 7.74
CA ALA A 63 -8.03 10.54 8.66
C ALA A 63 -7.40 10.00 9.95
N ASP A 64 -6.13 10.32 10.18
CA ASP A 64 -5.41 10.01 11.41
C ASP A 64 -4.79 11.30 11.96
N LYS A 65 -5.30 11.79 13.10
CA LYS A 65 -4.90 13.07 13.68
C LYS A 65 -3.41 13.17 13.99
N LEU A 66 -2.76 12.04 14.36
CA LEU A 66 -1.34 12.00 14.72
C LEU A 66 -0.46 11.98 13.45
N LEU A 67 -0.87 11.25 12.43
CA LEU A 67 -0.07 11.04 11.22
C LEU A 67 -0.42 12.04 10.11
N LEU A 68 -1.57 12.72 10.19
CA LEU A 68 -2.10 13.58 9.13
C LEU A 68 -1.08 14.64 8.67
N LYS A 69 -0.36 15.27 9.60
CA LYS A 69 0.65 16.29 9.28
C LYS A 69 1.82 15.70 8.48
N LYS A 70 2.30 14.51 8.87
CA LYS A 70 3.40 13.80 8.18
C LYS A 70 2.94 13.31 6.80
N MET A 71 1.65 12.96 6.63
CA MET A 71 1.07 12.42 5.38
C MET A 71 0.39 13.46 4.49
N ARG A 72 0.47 14.77 4.78
CA ARG A 72 -0.29 15.79 4.07
C ARG A 72 -0.08 15.84 2.55
N ARG A 73 1.10 15.39 2.09
CA ARG A 73 1.47 15.34 0.66
C ARG A 73 1.35 13.94 0.05
N ALA A 74 1.04 12.93 0.86
CA ALA A 74 0.88 11.57 0.41
C ALA A 74 -0.41 11.44 -0.41
N ASP A 75 -0.34 10.68 -1.49
CA ASP A 75 -1.51 10.28 -2.25
C ASP A 75 -2.35 9.26 -1.47
N ARG A 76 -3.51 8.90 -2.01
CA ARG A 76 -4.45 7.98 -1.37
C ARG A 76 -3.85 6.59 -1.17
N PHE A 77 -3.14 6.08 -2.19
CA PHE A 77 -2.45 4.80 -2.15
C PHE A 77 -1.43 4.74 -1.00
N SER A 78 -0.56 5.75 -0.93
CA SER A 78 0.45 5.87 0.14
C SER A 78 -0.18 6.02 1.52
N LYS A 79 -1.28 6.79 1.67
CA LYS A 79 -1.99 6.92 2.94
C LYS A 79 -2.52 5.59 3.45
N MET A 80 -3.15 4.79 2.59
CA MET A 80 -3.64 3.45 2.96
C MET A 80 -2.50 2.56 3.44
N ALA A 81 -1.38 2.54 2.72
CA ALA A 81 -0.22 1.73 3.06
C ALA A 81 0.41 2.15 4.40
N VAL A 82 0.58 3.47 4.62
CA VAL A 82 1.12 4.00 5.89
C VAL A 82 0.23 3.65 7.07
N LEU A 83 -1.08 3.81 6.93
CA LEU A 83 -2.02 3.55 8.03
C LEU A 83 -2.07 2.07 8.38
N ALA A 84 -2.07 1.18 7.39
CA ALA A 84 -1.98 -0.26 7.63
C ALA A 84 -0.66 -0.65 8.30
N ALA A 85 0.48 -0.09 7.86
CA ALA A 85 1.78 -0.33 8.47
C ALA A 85 1.85 0.17 9.91
N ALA A 86 1.29 1.36 10.19
CA ALA A 86 1.23 1.92 11.54
C ALA A 86 0.38 1.06 12.49
N ASP A 87 -0.72 0.50 11.99
CA ASP A 87 -1.56 -0.40 12.79
C ASP A 87 -0.87 -1.72 13.07
N ALA A 88 -0.19 -2.31 12.07
CA ALA A 88 0.58 -3.54 12.26
C ALA A 88 1.70 -3.36 13.30
N LEU A 89 2.40 -2.23 13.26
CA LEU A 89 3.45 -1.91 14.22
C LEU A 89 2.88 -1.71 15.63
N ARG A 90 1.73 -1.04 15.75
CA ARG A 90 1.03 -0.87 17.04
C ARG A 90 0.55 -2.19 17.61
N ASP A 91 -0.07 -3.04 16.77
CA ASP A 91 -0.60 -4.35 17.16
C ASP A 91 0.53 -5.31 17.61
N SER A 92 1.72 -5.20 17.02
CA SER A 92 2.86 -6.02 17.40
C SER A 92 3.39 -5.75 18.81
N GLY A 93 3.07 -4.60 19.40
CA GLY A 93 3.64 -4.15 20.68
C GLY A 93 5.15 -3.95 20.67
N LEU A 94 5.80 -4.02 19.51
CA LEU A 94 7.22 -3.78 19.39
C LEU A 94 7.51 -2.28 19.56
N GLU A 95 8.42 -1.94 20.47
CA GLU A 95 9.09 -0.66 20.41
C GLU A 95 9.97 -0.67 19.14
N SER A 96 9.69 0.25 18.22
CA SER A 96 10.40 0.23 16.96
C SER A 96 11.87 0.65 17.14
N ASP A 97 12.79 -0.30 17.09
CA ASP A 97 14.14 0.04 16.62
C ASP A 97 14.07 0.23 15.10
N GLY A 98 13.85 1.47 14.69
CA GLY A 98 13.70 1.83 13.30
C GLY A 98 14.86 1.40 12.41
N GLN A 99 16.06 1.22 12.97
CA GLN A 99 17.26 0.77 12.23
C GLN A 99 17.24 -0.73 11.93
N ARG A 100 16.60 -1.51 12.81
CA ARG A 100 16.54 -2.97 12.71
C ARG A 100 15.23 -3.48 12.11
N THR A 101 14.35 -2.58 11.67
CA THR A 101 13.09 -2.92 11.02
C THR A 101 13.17 -2.67 9.52
N GLY A 102 12.91 -3.69 8.70
CA GLY A 102 12.79 -3.57 7.25
C GLY A 102 11.35 -3.29 6.80
N VAL A 103 11.17 -2.79 5.57
CA VAL A 103 9.85 -2.59 4.94
C VAL A 103 9.83 -3.20 3.55
N ILE A 104 8.90 -4.09 3.29
CA ILE A 104 8.64 -4.64 1.95
C ILE A 104 7.16 -4.43 1.62
N LEU A 105 6.88 -3.62 0.61
CA LEU A 105 5.53 -3.38 0.10
C LEU A 105 5.35 -4.06 -1.26
N ALA A 106 4.36 -4.92 -1.35
CA ALA A 106 3.92 -5.53 -2.60
C ALA A 106 2.79 -4.70 -3.23
N THR A 107 2.78 -4.60 -4.54
CA THR A 107 1.70 -3.97 -5.29
C THR A 107 1.59 -4.57 -6.68
N SER A 108 0.38 -4.65 -7.22
CA SER A 108 0.16 -5.06 -8.61
C SER A 108 0.22 -3.88 -9.57
N PHE A 109 -0.27 -2.73 -9.14
CA PHE A 109 -0.48 -1.56 -10.01
C PHE A 109 0.27 -0.31 -9.51
N GLY A 110 0.74 -0.31 -8.26
CA GLY A 110 1.45 0.83 -7.67
C GLY A 110 0.60 2.10 -7.62
N ALA A 111 1.26 3.23 -7.76
CA ALA A 111 0.64 4.56 -7.73
C ALA A 111 0.01 4.94 -9.09
N HIS A 112 -0.62 3.98 -9.80
CA HIS A 112 -1.13 4.18 -11.16
C HIS A 112 -2.10 5.37 -11.27
N GLN A 113 -3.01 5.57 -10.31
CA GLN A 113 -3.93 6.72 -10.35
C GLN A 113 -3.15 8.04 -10.36
N THR A 114 -2.19 8.19 -9.45
CA THR A 114 -1.33 9.38 -9.39
C THR A 114 -0.47 9.54 -10.65
N THR A 115 -0.04 8.43 -11.26
CA THR A 115 0.68 8.45 -12.55
C THR A 115 -0.21 8.95 -13.68
N PHE A 116 -1.46 8.53 -13.74
CA PHE A 116 -2.41 9.03 -14.74
C PHE A 116 -2.77 10.49 -14.49
N ASP A 117 -3.04 10.89 -13.25
CA ASP A 117 -3.29 12.30 -12.90
C ASP A 117 -2.09 13.18 -13.31
N PHE A 118 -0.84 12.70 -13.13
CA PHE A 118 0.36 13.38 -13.59
C PHE A 118 0.43 13.53 -15.11
N LEU A 119 0.07 12.48 -15.85
CA LEU A 119 0.07 12.51 -17.33
C LEU A 119 -1.03 13.41 -17.87
N ASP A 120 -2.21 13.40 -17.26
CA ASP A 120 -3.32 14.29 -17.61
C ASP A 120 -2.93 15.76 -17.41
N ASP A 121 -2.26 16.09 -16.29
CA ASP A 121 -1.74 17.45 -16.05
C ASP A 121 -0.76 17.89 -17.14
N ILE A 122 0.12 17.00 -17.63
CA ILE A 122 1.03 17.30 -18.75
C ILE A 122 0.25 17.59 -20.03
N ILE A 123 -0.77 16.80 -20.33
CA ILE A 123 -1.58 16.92 -21.56
C ILE A 123 -2.39 18.21 -21.52
N ASP A 124 -3.01 18.51 -20.38
CA ASP A 124 -3.95 19.62 -20.25
C ASP A 124 -3.25 20.98 -20.07
N TYR A 125 -2.12 21.03 -19.35
CA TYR A 125 -1.48 22.27 -18.92
C TYR A 125 -0.03 22.43 -19.40
N GLY A 126 0.58 21.40 -19.97
CA GLY A 126 1.97 21.37 -20.43
C GLY A 126 2.98 21.09 -19.31
N GLU A 127 4.18 20.68 -19.71
CA GLU A 127 5.25 20.19 -18.81
C GLU A 127 5.65 21.18 -17.70
N GLY A 128 5.57 22.48 -17.98
CA GLY A 128 5.96 23.52 -17.01
C GLY A 128 4.98 23.77 -15.86
N GLN A 129 3.80 23.17 -15.90
CA GLN A 129 2.73 23.39 -14.92
C GLN A 129 2.51 22.21 -13.97
N VAL A 130 3.27 21.14 -14.15
CA VAL A 130 3.08 19.91 -13.37
C VAL A 130 3.63 20.06 -11.95
N SER A 131 2.86 19.59 -10.98
CA SER A 131 3.26 19.60 -9.58
C SER A 131 4.41 18.61 -9.30
N PRO A 132 5.56 19.06 -8.76
CA PRO A 132 6.64 18.15 -8.33
C PRO A 132 6.17 17.11 -7.28
N THR A 133 5.15 17.44 -6.50
CA THR A 133 4.58 16.52 -5.52
C THR A 133 3.82 15.38 -6.20
N ILE A 134 3.06 15.65 -7.26
CA ILE A 134 2.37 14.60 -8.03
C ILE A 134 3.42 13.70 -8.68
N PHE A 135 4.44 14.26 -9.31
CA PHE A 135 5.54 13.48 -9.86
C PHE A 135 6.22 12.57 -8.82
N SER A 136 6.58 13.11 -7.65
CA SER A 136 7.23 12.30 -6.61
C SER A 136 6.33 11.18 -6.06
N ASN A 137 5.02 11.31 -6.15
CA ASN A 137 4.05 10.30 -5.72
C ASN A 137 3.70 9.29 -6.83
N SER A 138 4.05 9.55 -8.09
CA SER A 138 3.69 8.68 -9.23
C SER A 138 4.55 7.41 -9.33
N VAL A 139 5.64 7.31 -8.56
CA VAL A 139 6.54 6.16 -8.60
C VAL A 139 6.09 5.07 -7.62
N HIS A 140 6.33 3.80 -7.98
CA HIS A 140 5.83 2.67 -7.19
C HIS A 140 6.38 2.59 -5.76
N ASN A 141 7.58 3.13 -5.51
CA ASN A 141 8.19 3.15 -4.19
C ASN A 141 7.80 4.36 -3.31
N ALA A 142 6.96 5.27 -3.79
CA ALA A 142 6.52 6.42 -3.02
C ALA A 142 5.86 5.99 -1.68
N ALA A 143 4.98 4.99 -1.71
CA ALA A 143 4.32 4.50 -0.51
C ALA A 143 5.30 3.96 0.54
N VAL A 144 6.34 3.22 0.14
CA VAL A 144 7.39 2.74 1.06
C VAL A 144 8.16 3.92 1.66
N SER A 145 8.48 4.93 0.85
CA SER A 145 9.14 6.14 1.33
C SER A 145 8.30 6.90 2.37
N TYR A 146 6.97 6.95 2.20
CA TYR A 146 6.08 7.50 3.22
C TYR A 146 6.01 6.63 4.48
N ILE A 147 5.92 5.29 4.36
CA ILE A 147 5.93 4.39 5.51
C ILE A 147 7.18 4.64 6.35
N THR A 148 8.35 4.63 5.73
CA THR A 148 9.62 4.81 6.44
C THR A 148 9.75 6.18 7.08
N SER A 149 9.40 7.24 6.34
CA SER A 149 9.47 8.62 6.85
C SER A 149 8.48 8.90 7.98
N VAL A 150 7.27 8.34 7.90
CA VAL A 150 6.20 8.58 8.89
C VAL A 150 6.44 7.80 10.16
N LEU A 151 6.93 6.55 10.04
CA LEU A 151 7.16 5.64 11.16
C LEU A 151 8.61 5.65 11.67
N ASP A 152 9.43 6.57 11.16
CA ASP A 152 10.84 6.75 11.55
C ASP A 152 11.69 5.47 11.38
N ILE A 153 11.43 4.70 10.30
CA ILE A 153 12.14 3.46 9.96
C ILE A 153 13.30 3.80 9.02
N THR A 154 14.52 3.36 9.36
CA THR A 154 15.75 3.58 8.58
C THR A 154 16.40 2.28 8.08
N GLY A 155 15.78 1.15 8.34
CA GLY A 155 16.23 -0.16 7.87
C GLY A 155 16.00 -0.38 6.36
N PRO A 156 16.31 -1.57 5.84
CA PRO A 156 16.22 -1.87 4.41
C PRO A 156 14.78 -1.78 3.89
N THR A 157 14.60 -1.28 2.67
CA THR A 157 13.28 -1.11 2.05
C THR A 157 13.24 -1.68 0.65
N LEU A 158 12.07 -2.18 0.25
CA LEU A 158 11.84 -2.68 -1.10
C LEU A 158 10.36 -2.56 -1.48
N THR A 159 10.12 -2.25 -2.75
CA THR A 159 8.80 -2.39 -3.39
C THR A 159 8.84 -3.54 -4.39
N VAL A 160 7.90 -4.46 -4.27
CA VAL A 160 7.73 -5.61 -5.18
C VAL A 160 6.52 -5.36 -6.07
N THR A 161 6.74 -5.25 -7.37
CA THR A 161 5.66 -5.04 -8.34
C THR A 161 5.46 -6.29 -9.19
N ARG A 162 4.29 -6.92 -9.07
CA ARG A 162 3.89 -8.10 -9.85
C ARG A 162 2.37 -8.19 -9.93
N PHE A 163 1.83 -8.60 -11.06
CA PHE A 163 0.38 -8.83 -11.21
C PHE A 163 -0.14 -10.02 -10.41
N SER A 164 0.68 -11.05 -10.22
CA SER A 164 0.29 -12.25 -9.49
C SER A 164 1.32 -12.59 -8.43
N PHE A 165 0.85 -13.04 -7.27
CA PHE A 165 1.69 -13.50 -6.16
C PHE A 165 2.68 -12.42 -5.62
N ALA A 166 2.34 -11.13 -5.75
CA ALA A 166 3.19 -10.04 -5.26
C ALA A 166 3.44 -10.14 -3.75
N PHE A 167 2.39 -10.36 -2.97
CA PHE A 167 2.50 -10.49 -1.51
C PHE A 167 3.30 -11.73 -1.09
N GLN A 168 3.10 -12.88 -1.74
CA GLN A 168 3.87 -14.09 -1.47
C GLN A 168 5.37 -13.89 -1.78
N SER A 169 5.68 -13.17 -2.85
CA SER A 169 7.07 -12.79 -3.17
C SER A 169 7.67 -11.87 -2.10
N ALA A 170 6.90 -10.92 -1.58
CA ALA A 170 7.33 -10.05 -0.50
C ALA A 170 7.59 -10.84 0.80
N LEU A 171 6.74 -11.82 1.14
CA LEU A 171 6.95 -12.72 2.28
C LEU A 171 8.23 -13.55 2.13
N GLN A 172 8.50 -14.09 0.94
CA GLN A 172 9.76 -14.82 0.68
C GLN A 172 10.99 -13.94 0.84
N LEU A 173 10.93 -12.69 0.37
CA LEU A 173 12.00 -11.73 0.55
C LEU A 173 12.21 -11.35 2.02
N ALA A 174 11.12 -11.17 2.77
CA ALA A 174 11.20 -10.92 4.20
C ALA A 174 11.89 -12.08 4.93
N GLN A 175 11.52 -13.32 4.61
CA GLN A 175 12.17 -14.51 5.16
C GLN A 175 13.67 -14.52 4.87
N LEU A 176 14.09 -14.18 3.64
CA LEU A 176 15.51 -14.09 3.29
C LEU A 176 16.21 -12.97 4.06
N TRP A 177 15.60 -11.79 4.22
CA TRP A 177 16.21 -10.68 4.97
C TRP A 177 16.41 -11.02 6.45
N LEU A 178 15.44 -11.71 7.06
CA LEU A 178 15.57 -12.18 8.45
C LEU A 178 16.64 -13.27 8.57
N ALA A 179 16.69 -14.21 7.64
CA ALA A 179 17.70 -15.28 7.62
C ALA A 179 19.12 -14.72 7.44
N ASP A 180 19.28 -13.71 6.57
CA ASP A 180 20.54 -13.01 6.32
C ASP A 180 20.89 -11.99 7.43
N ARG A 181 20.02 -11.81 8.43
CA ARG A 181 20.16 -10.83 9.51
C ARG A 181 20.30 -9.39 9.02
N ARG A 182 19.68 -9.06 7.91
CA ARG A 182 19.62 -7.67 7.41
C ARG A 182 18.80 -6.77 8.31
N CYS A 183 17.80 -7.35 8.98
CA CYS A 183 16.94 -6.71 9.95
C CYS A 183 16.43 -7.76 10.95
N ASP A 184 15.88 -7.33 12.07
CA ASP A 184 15.33 -8.21 13.10
C ASP A 184 13.82 -8.40 12.96
N SER A 185 13.16 -7.42 12.34
CA SER A 185 11.74 -7.45 11.99
C SER A 185 11.51 -6.87 10.59
N VAL A 186 10.40 -7.24 9.96
CA VAL A 186 10.01 -6.72 8.64
C VAL A 186 8.54 -6.40 8.63
N LEU A 187 8.19 -5.17 8.29
CA LEU A 187 6.84 -4.81 7.87
C LEU A 187 6.62 -5.30 6.45
N VAL A 188 5.82 -6.32 6.27
CA VAL A 188 5.47 -6.86 4.95
C VAL A 188 4.02 -6.53 4.68
N GLY A 189 3.75 -5.80 3.61
CA GLY A 189 2.40 -5.41 3.26
C GLY A 189 2.11 -5.60 1.78
N ALA A 190 0.82 -5.56 1.44
CA ALA A 190 0.35 -5.39 0.07
C ALA A 190 -0.68 -4.27 0.02
N ALA A 191 -0.58 -3.41 -0.97
CA ALA A 191 -1.53 -2.34 -1.18
C ALA A 191 -1.77 -2.13 -2.67
N ASP A 192 -3.04 -1.95 -3.02
CA ASP A 192 -3.46 -1.54 -4.35
C ASP A 192 -4.69 -0.63 -4.24
N GLN A 193 -4.82 0.27 -5.18
CA GLN A 193 -5.97 1.14 -5.35
C GLN A 193 -6.62 0.83 -6.69
N CYS A 194 -7.93 0.68 -6.74
CA CYS A 194 -8.66 0.58 -8.00
C CYS A 194 -9.03 1.99 -8.49
N GLY A 195 -8.09 2.66 -9.16
CA GLY A 195 -8.31 3.97 -9.78
C GLY A 195 -9.18 3.89 -11.03
N GLU A 196 -9.46 5.06 -11.66
CA GLU A 196 -10.37 5.16 -12.81
C GLU A 196 -9.92 4.34 -14.00
N VAL A 197 -8.64 4.39 -14.35
CA VAL A 197 -8.09 3.66 -15.48
C VAL A 197 -8.18 2.15 -15.26
N MET A 198 -7.89 1.69 -14.04
CA MET A 198 -8.02 0.28 -13.71
C MET A 198 -9.48 -0.20 -13.77
N ARG A 199 -10.42 0.62 -13.31
CA ARG A 199 -11.86 0.33 -13.47
C ARG A 199 -12.24 0.17 -14.94
N TYR A 200 -11.78 1.07 -15.79
CA TYR A 200 -12.00 1.00 -17.22
C TYR A 200 -11.40 -0.27 -17.84
N ILE A 201 -10.16 -0.61 -17.50
CA ILE A 201 -9.47 -1.81 -17.99
C ILE A 201 -10.22 -3.09 -17.57
N PHE A 202 -10.65 -3.20 -16.32
CA PHE A 202 -11.44 -4.34 -15.84
C PHE A 202 -12.80 -4.45 -16.51
N ASP A 203 -13.49 -3.32 -16.71
CA ASP A 203 -14.79 -3.29 -17.41
C ASP A 203 -14.66 -3.78 -18.85
N ARG A 204 -13.56 -3.43 -19.52
CA ARG A 204 -13.28 -3.84 -20.90
C ARG A 204 -12.67 -5.24 -21.03
N LYS A 205 -12.40 -5.91 -19.92
CA LYS A 205 -11.76 -7.25 -19.89
C LYS A 205 -10.44 -7.27 -20.69
N LEU A 206 -9.61 -6.23 -20.49
CA LEU A 206 -8.33 -6.09 -21.19
C LEU A 206 -7.18 -6.85 -20.53
N PHE A 207 -7.47 -7.72 -19.55
CA PHE A 207 -6.56 -8.68 -18.94
C PHE A 207 -7.10 -10.10 -19.13
#